data_697f4c3eb899cafe7ecc33f21cc0fd09
#
_entry.id   697f4c3eb899cafe7ecc33f21cc0fd09
#
_cell.length_a   1.000
_cell.length_b   1.000
_cell.length_c   1.000
_cell.angle_alpha   90.00
_cell.angle_beta   90.00
_cell.angle_gamma   90.00
#
_symmetry.space_group_name_H-M   'P 1'
#
loop_
_entity.id
_entity.type
_entity.pdbx_description
1 polymer ?
#
loop_
_entity_poly.entity_id
_entity_poly.type
_entity_poly.pdbx_seq_one_letter_code
_entity_poly.pdbx_strand_id
1 'polypeptide(L)'
;IILGTVEVPGGFRFKPPYPKPSSIHPKPHFKVTPNAPLDGPHLGFVHGPEDLALDDQGNPVRIDKAFSWENPMSAHGLMHMVISNAYAGDPYKIDTLFMYMANMSWNSSMNTSGVMEMLTEKDNKGDYIIPRIIYSDAYSSEMVAYADLILPDTTYLERHDCISLLDRPISEADGAADAIRWPVIEPDRDVRGFQSVLVDLGARLDLPGFINEDGSPKYRDYEDYIVNHLRKPDIGPLAGFRGDGSAEGRGPVNPKQIEAYIENGGFYVSHVPEEAKYFKPWNNAYQDWAVELGLYDNPSPYIFNLYSEPMRKFQLAAEGVGERLPPEHLKDRLKKVMSPLPIWYSTEIDNEEKGEYPIHALTQRPMAMYHSWGSQNAWLRQIHGLNPLYVPTKIMRDYNLKTGDWVKLSSIHNSITVPVAEMSSLNENTVWTWNAIGKRKGAWALDPNAPEATKGFLLNHLIHELQPNKGDGHRWSNSDPVTGQAAWFDLKVKLEKTTAPRESQPSFEEIKSPVGVGPKSISWKVRV
;
A
#
# COMPACT_ATOMS: atom_id res chain seq x y z
N ILE A 1 3.94 18.26 -8.79
CA ILE A 1 3.25 18.94 -7.67
C ILE A 1 1.77 18.90 -7.96
N ILE A 2 1.02 18.30 -7.08
CA ILE A 2 -0.40 18.05 -7.26
C ILE A 2 -1.18 19.17 -6.57
N LEU A 3 -0.98 20.40 -6.97
CA LEU A 3 -1.68 21.55 -6.40
C LEU A 3 -3.19 21.43 -6.59
N GLY A 4 -3.65 21.01 -7.76
CA GLY A 4 -5.07 20.85 -8.04
C GLY A 4 -5.81 19.86 -7.16
N THR A 5 -5.13 18.83 -6.63
CA THR A 5 -5.76 17.88 -5.70
C THR A 5 -5.81 18.37 -4.25
N VAL A 6 -5.08 19.43 -3.95
CA VAL A 6 -5.06 20.06 -2.62
C VAL A 6 -5.98 21.27 -2.58
N GLU A 7 -6.20 21.90 -3.73
CA GLU A 7 -6.94 23.16 -3.85
C GLU A 7 -8.45 22.96 -4.03
N VAL A 8 -8.87 21.76 -4.37
CA VAL A 8 -10.29 21.47 -4.57
C VAL A 8 -10.87 20.90 -3.30
N PRO A 9 -11.95 21.46 -2.77
CA PRO A 9 -12.67 20.87 -1.65
C PRO A 9 -13.00 19.42 -1.97
N GLY A 10 -12.67 18.52 -1.06
CA GLY A 10 -12.85 17.11 -1.30
C GLY A 10 -11.72 16.39 -2.06
N GLY A 11 -10.65 17.08 -2.41
CA GLY A 11 -9.45 16.46 -2.97
C GLY A 11 -8.84 15.42 -2.02
N PHE A 12 -8.33 14.32 -2.59
CA PHE A 12 -7.91 13.15 -1.80
C PHE A 12 -6.84 13.42 -0.74
N ARG A 13 -6.09 14.51 -0.86
CA ARG A 13 -5.08 14.94 0.12
C ARG A 13 -5.56 16.05 1.03
N PHE A 14 -6.82 16.41 0.87
CA PHE A 14 -7.40 17.41 1.71
C PHE A 14 -7.68 16.83 3.09
N LYS A 15 -6.65 16.78 3.90
CA LYS A 15 -6.79 16.62 5.34
C LYS A 15 -6.38 17.93 5.97
N PRO A 16 -7.11 18.41 6.94
CA PRO A 16 -6.68 19.60 7.67
C PRO A 16 -5.26 19.40 8.14
N PRO A 17 -4.41 20.40 8.01
CA PRO A 17 -3.14 20.37 8.71
C PRO A 17 -3.45 20.13 10.18
N TYR A 18 -2.66 19.30 10.82
CA TYR A 18 -2.88 19.00 12.21
C TYR A 18 -2.71 20.25 13.01
N PRO A 19 -3.78 20.76 13.57
CA PRO A 19 -3.72 22.09 14.10
C PRO A 19 -2.81 22.21 15.30
N LYS A 20 -2.59 21.12 16.03
CA LYS A 20 -1.72 21.14 17.22
C LYS A 20 -1.33 19.71 17.59
N PRO A 21 -0.20 19.21 17.13
CA PRO A 21 0.26 17.87 17.50
C PRO A 21 0.23 17.61 18.99
N SER A 22 0.58 18.61 19.81
CA SER A 22 0.64 18.48 21.26
C SER A 22 -0.70 18.52 21.98
N SER A 23 -1.78 18.99 21.36
CA SER A 23 -3.09 19.11 22.01
C SER A 23 -4.10 18.06 21.54
N ILE A 24 -4.05 17.69 20.27
CA ILE A 24 -4.92 16.68 19.67
C ILE A 24 -4.21 15.32 19.68
N HIS A 25 -2.92 15.34 19.57
CA HIS A 25 -2.06 14.19 19.60
C HIS A 25 -1.08 14.34 20.74
N PRO A 26 -1.48 13.96 21.96
CA PRO A 26 -0.56 13.95 23.08
C PRO A 26 0.62 13.02 22.75
N LYS A 27 1.79 13.44 23.00
CA LYS A 27 2.99 12.58 22.91
C LYS A 27 2.95 11.54 24.02
N PRO A 28 3.41 10.40 23.73
CA PRO A 28 3.68 9.77 22.46
C PRO A 28 2.45 9.03 21.98
N HIS A 29 1.94 9.38 20.83
CA HIS A 29 0.88 8.64 20.18
C HIS A 29 1.22 7.21 19.91
N PHE A 30 2.46 6.94 19.96
CA PHE A 30 3.09 5.69 19.57
C PHE A 30 3.38 4.78 20.77
N LYS A 31 3.10 5.19 21.97
CA LYS A 31 2.85 4.21 23.02
C LYS A 31 1.54 3.55 22.65
N VAL A 32 1.67 2.40 21.99
CA VAL A 32 0.56 1.48 21.85
C VAL A 32 0.17 1.04 23.25
N THR A 33 -0.64 1.87 23.89
CA THR A 33 -1.33 1.43 25.09
C THR A 33 -2.63 0.77 24.64
N PRO A 34 -3.11 -0.25 25.33
CA PRO A 34 -4.42 -0.85 25.04
C PRO A 34 -5.57 0.15 24.96
N ASN A 35 -5.38 1.35 25.49
CA ASN A 35 -6.34 2.43 25.54
C ASN A 35 -6.05 3.58 24.56
N ALA A 36 -5.17 3.37 23.57
CA ALA A 36 -4.92 4.37 22.55
C ALA A 36 -6.20 4.59 21.72
N PRO A 37 -6.58 5.84 21.43
CA PRO A 37 -7.73 6.12 20.59
C PRO A 37 -7.58 5.43 19.22
N LEU A 38 -8.67 4.87 18.71
CA LEU A 38 -8.71 4.23 17.39
C LEU A 38 -8.35 5.17 16.25
N ASP A 39 -8.64 6.44 16.41
CA ASP A 39 -8.26 7.48 15.46
C ASP A 39 -6.75 7.65 15.30
N GLY A 40 -5.99 6.87 16.05
CA GLY A 40 -4.54 6.66 15.86
C GLY A 40 -3.72 7.91 15.71
N PRO A 41 -2.42 7.70 15.60
CA PRO A 41 -1.59 8.83 15.29
C PRO A 41 -1.89 9.28 13.88
N HIS A 42 -1.77 10.55 13.72
CA HIS A 42 -1.87 11.19 12.49
C HIS A 42 -0.76 10.73 11.59
N LEU A 43 -1.07 9.92 10.64
CA LEU A 43 -0.18 9.37 9.63
C LEU A 43 0.22 10.39 8.55
N GLY A 44 -0.12 11.65 8.74
CA GLY A 44 -0.01 12.59 7.67
C GLY A 44 1.34 13.25 7.53
N PHE A 45 1.94 13.70 8.61
CA PHE A 45 3.05 14.64 8.50
C PHE A 45 3.78 14.87 9.82
N VAL A 46 5.08 14.93 9.76
CA VAL A 46 5.96 15.26 10.90
C VAL A 46 6.46 16.68 10.74
N HIS A 47 6.23 17.52 11.73
CA HIS A 47 6.64 18.93 11.70
C HIS A 47 8.05 19.17 12.22
N GLY A 48 8.60 18.20 12.92
CA GLY A 48 9.95 18.27 13.47
C GLY A 48 10.34 17.03 14.29
N PRO A 49 11.54 17.01 14.85
CA PRO A 49 12.05 15.91 15.67
C PRO A 49 11.13 15.50 16.82
N GLU A 50 10.38 16.45 17.36
CA GLU A 50 9.44 16.24 18.46
C GLU A 50 8.28 15.32 18.10
N ASP A 51 7.93 15.21 16.82
CA ASP A 51 6.80 14.42 16.31
C ASP A 51 7.19 13.01 15.89
N LEU A 52 8.46 12.63 16.08
CA LEU A 52 8.90 11.27 15.72
C LEU A 52 8.26 10.19 16.61
N ALA A 53 7.94 9.09 15.96
CA ALA A 53 7.36 7.89 16.54
C ALA A 53 8.43 7.01 17.17
N LEU A 54 8.88 7.36 18.36
CA LEU A 54 9.92 6.65 19.07
C LEU A 54 9.44 6.21 20.46
N ASP A 55 9.95 5.08 20.94
CA ASP A 55 9.77 4.65 22.32
C ASP A 55 10.58 5.55 23.30
N ASP A 56 10.50 5.24 24.60
CA ASP A 56 11.20 6.00 25.65
C ASP A 56 12.75 5.86 25.55
N GLN A 57 13.22 4.87 24.79
CA GLN A 57 14.65 4.64 24.55
C GLN A 57 15.14 5.26 23.23
N GLY A 58 14.22 5.84 22.46
CA GLY A 58 14.51 6.45 21.18
C GLY A 58 14.47 5.50 19.97
N ASN A 59 13.99 4.27 20.15
CA ASN A 59 13.86 3.30 19.07
C ASN A 59 12.56 3.50 18.28
N PRO A 60 12.53 3.14 16.98
CA PRO A 60 11.31 3.15 16.20
C PRO A 60 10.25 2.22 16.82
N VAL A 61 8.99 2.67 16.86
CA VAL A 61 7.86 1.87 17.35
C VAL A 61 7.09 1.15 16.25
N ARG A 62 7.45 1.39 15.00
CA ARG A 62 6.80 0.78 13.83
C ARG A 62 7.75 -0.14 13.10
N ILE A 63 7.23 -1.29 12.65
CA ILE A 63 8.01 -2.27 11.88
C ILE A 63 8.46 -1.73 10.51
N ASP A 64 7.73 -0.79 9.93
CA ASP A 64 8.10 -0.09 8.71
C ASP A 64 8.99 1.13 8.95
N LYS A 65 9.39 1.38 10.21
CA LYS A 65 10.26 2.48 10.66
C LYS A 65 9.86 3.87 10.18
N ALA A 66 8.60 4.07 9.76
CA ALA A 66 8.10 5.40 9.45
C ALA A 66 8.14 6.29 10.69
N PHE A 67 8.36 7.58 10.46
CA PHE A 67 8.44 8.59 11.52
C PHE A 67 9.52 8.28 12.58
N SER A 68 10.61 7.70 12.16
CA SER A 68 11.81 7.49 12.96
C SER A 68 12.94 8.41 12.50
N TRP A 69 14.06 8.43 13.23
CA TRP A 69 15.24 9.15 12.79
C TRP A 69 15.81 8.67 11.45
N GLU A 70 15.62 7.40 11.12
CA GLU A 70 16.05 6.85 9.84
C GLU A 70 15.18 7.34 8.67
N ASN A 71 13.88 7.50 8.90
CA ASN A 71 12.88 7.86 7.91
C ASN A 71 11.85 8.84 8.46
N PRO A 72 12.27 10.08 8.76
CA PRO A 72 11.46 11.01 9.54
C PRO A 72 10.14 11.39 8.88
N MET A 73 10.13 11.49 7.55
CA MET A 73 9.01 12.03 6.79
C MET A 73 8.32 10.98 5.90
N SER A 74 8.54 9.69 6.15
CA SER A 74 7.89 8.63 5.36
C SER A 74 6.45 8.41 5.79
N ALA A 75 5.55 9.25 5.28
CA ALA A 75 4.13 9.25 5.62
C ALA A 75 3.40 7.94 5.26
N HIS A 76 3.86 7.24 4.24
CA HIS A 76 3.28 5.96 3.81
C HIS A 76 4.00 4.75 4.42
N GLY A 77 5.03 4.98 5.21
CA GLY A 77 5.89 3.92 5.72
C GLY A 77 6.77 3.28 4.64
N LEU A 78 7.65 2.41 5.07
CA LEU A 78 8.49 1.63 4.18
C LEU A 78 7.89 0.22 4.03
N MET A 79 6.74 0.14 3.38
CA MET A 79 5.97 -1.11 3.24
C MET A 79 6.78 -2.24 2.59
N HIS A 80 7.70 -1.91 1.68
CA HIS A 80 8.60 -2.87 1.05
C HIS A 80 9.63 -3.46 2.02
N MET A 81 9.83 -2.85 3.20
CA MET A 81 10.77 -3.31 4.23
C MET A 81 10.12 -4.19 5.31
N VAL A 82 8.79 -4.27 5.35
CA VAL A 82 8.08 -4.93 6.45
C VAL A 82 8.52 -6.39 6.65
N ILE A 83 8.64 -7.18 5.59
CA ILE A 83 9.09 -8.56 5.68
C ILE A 83 10.55 -8.65 6.13
N SER A 84 11.43 -7.85 5.53
CA SER A 84 12.85 -7.84 5.85
C SER A 84 13.11 -7.36 7.28
N ASN A 85 12.35 -6.40 7.77
CA ASN A 85 12.43 -5.94 9.15
C ASN A 85 11.87 -6.99 10.13
N ALA A 86 10.74 -7.60 9.81
CA ALA A 86 10.19 -8.70 10.61
C ALA A 86 11.18 -9.86 10.74
N TYR A 87 11.78 -10.28 9.64
CA TYR A 87 12.80 -11.31 9.59
C TYR A 87 14.04 -10.94 10.41
N ALA A 88 14.53 -9.73 10.29
CA ALA A 88 15.68 -9.24 11.04
C ALA A 88 15.37 -8.98 12.53
N GLY A 89 14.10 -8.91 12.92
CA GLY A 89 13.70 -8.47 14.26
C GLY A 89 14.02 -6.99 14.50
N ASP A 90 13.92 -6.16 13.48
CA ASP A 90 14.27 -4.74 13.49
C ASP A 90 13.02 -3.88 13.19
N PRO A 91 12.61 -3.01 14.09
CA PRO A 91 13.24 -2.62 15.37
C PRO A 91 12.98 -3.61 16.52
N TYR A 92 12.13 -4.59 16.33
CA TYR A 92 11.79 -5.63 17.31
C TYR A 92 11.27 -6.90 16.62
N LYS A 93 11.29 -8.02 17.34
CA LYS A 93 10.71 -9.26 16.85
C LYS A 93 9.20 -9.18 16.89
N ILE A 94 8.56 -9.61 15.81
CA ILE A 94 7.10 -9.77 15.76
C ILE A 94 6.71 -11.20 16.12
N ASP A 95 5.49 -11.38 16.65
CA ASP A 95 4.88 -12.70 16.86
C ASP A 95 4.02 -13.11 15.67
N THR A 96 3.25 -12.19 15.13
CA THR A 96 2.29 -12.48 14.05
C THR A 96 2.38 -11.43 12.96
N LEU A 97 2.49 -11.89 11.72
CA LEU A 97 2.36 -11.08 10.52
C LEU A 97 0.96 -11.27 9.96
N PHE A 98 0.12 -10.25 10.08
CA PHE A 98 -1.23 -10.26 9.54
C PHE A 98 -1.31 -9.39 8.28
N MET A 99 -1.55 -10.02 7.14
CA MET A 99 -1.57 -9.35 5.84
C MET A 99 -2.93 -9.44 5.19
N TYR A 100 -3.31 -8.35 4.52
CA TYR A 100 -4.53 -8.24 3.75
C TYR A 100 -4.23 -7.84 2.32
N MET A 101 -4.63 -8.67 1.36
CA MET A 101 -4.47 -8.44 -0.08
C MET A 101 -3.06 -7.98 -0.49
N ALA A 102 -2.05 -8.39 0.24
CA ALA A 102 -0.66 -8.03 0.01
C ALA A 102 0.14 -9.26 -0.45
N ASN A 103 0.21 -9.48 -1.75
CA ASN A 103 0.89 -10.63 -2.34
C ASN A 103 2.41 -10.45 -2.32
N MET A 104 2.99 -10.42 -1.10
CA MET A 104 4.40 -10.11 -0.87
C MET A 104 5.35 -11.17 -1.44
N SER A 105 4.91 -12.42 -1.54
CA SER A 105 5.71 -13.50 -2.13
C SER A 105 5.75 -13.47 -3.67
N TRP A 106 5.13 -12.48 -4.30
CA TRP A 106 5.15 -12.31 -5.75
C TRP A 106 5.38 -10.86 -6.17
N ASN A 107 4.36 -10.04 -6.34
CA ASN A 107 4.48 -8.74 -6.98
C ASN A 107 4.44 -7.53 -6.04
N SER A 108 4.18 -7.72 -4.76
CA SER A 108 4.07 -6.60 -3.80
C SER A 108 5.35 -6.30 -3.05
N SER A 109 6.42 -7.02 -3.32
CA SER A 109 7.74 -6.81 -2.69
C SER A 109 8.83 -6.56 -3.73
N MET A 110 9.86 -5.84 -3.33
CA MET A 110 11.20 -5.95 -3.92
C MET A 110 11.80 -7.28 -3.48
N ASN A 111 12.85 -7.75 -4.19
CA ASN A 111 13.57 -8.97 -3.81
C ASN A 111 12.65 -10.18 -3.58
N THR A 112 11.78 -10.45 -4.55
CA THR A 112 10.75 -11.50 -4.41
C THR A 112 11.34 -12.85 -3.96
N SER A 113 12.51 -13.24 -4.48
CA SER A 113 13.17 -14.49 -4.08
C SER A 113 13.59 -14.47 -2.61
N GLY A 114 14.23 -13.40 -2.15
CA GLY A 114 14.63 -13.26 -0.74
C GLY A 114 13.44 -13.17 0.21
N VAL A 115 12.34 -12.50 -0.21
CA VAL A 115 11.11 -12.48 0.59
C VAL A 115 10.54 -13.89 0.79
N MET A 116 10.54 -14.75 -0.25
CA MET A 116 10.09 -16.13 -0.09
C MET A 116 10.97 -16.95 0.86
N GLU A 117 12.27 -16.70 0.84
CA GLU A 117 13.20 -17.33 1.78
C GLU A 117 12.92 -16.85 3.20
N MET A 118 12.82 -15.55 3.44
CA MET A 118 12.53 -14.97 4.75
C MET A 118 11.21 -15.45 5.36
N LEU A 119 10.19 -15.70 4.54
CA LEU A 119 8.88 -16.23 4.99
C LEU A 119 8.94 -17.69 5.44
N THR A 120 9.98 -18.44 5.07
CA THR A 120 10.08 -19.89 5.34
C THR A 120 11.33 -20.28 6.12
N GLU A 121 12.22 -19.35 6.41
CA GLU A 121 13.46 -19.65 7.13
C GLU A 121 13.21 -19.92 8.61
N LYS A 122 14.00 -20.86 9.14
CA LYS A 122 13.93 -21.31 10.53
C LYS A 122 15.23 -20.99 11.26
N ASP A 123 15.09 -20.71 12.53
CA ASP A 123 16.22 -20.53 13.43
C ASP A 123 16.92 -21.86 13.75
N ASN A 124 17.99 -21.79 14.55
CA ASN A 124 18.76 -22.96 14.98
C ASN A 124 17.99 -23.97 15.87
N LYS A 125 16.78 -23.58 16.32
CA LYS A 125 15.90 -24.47 17.09
C LYS A 125 14.85 -25.15 16.24
N GLY A 126 14.74 -24.76 14.98
CA GLY A 126 13.75 -25.22 14.02
C GLY A 126 12.44 -24.44 14.02
N ASP A 127 12.37 -23.33 14.74
CA ASP A 127 11.21 -22.43 14.76
C ASP A 127 11.31 -21.43 13.60
N TYR A 128 10.18 -21.08 13.00
CA TYR A 128 10.16 -20.04 11.97
C TYR A 128 10.59 -18.69 12.56
N ILE A 129 11.43 -17.95 11.83
CA ILE A 129 11.91 -16.61 12.24
C ILE A 129 10.73 -15.62 12.27
N ILE A 130 9.80 -15.72 11.32
CA ILE A 130 8.48 -15.07 11.38
C ILE A 130 7.48 -16.12 11.86
N PRO A 131 7.06 -16.10 13.14
CA PRO A 131 6.45 -17.29 13.78
C PRO A 131 5.09 -17.65 13.23
N ARG A 132 4.27 -16.65 12.85
CA ARG A 132 2.90 -16.85 12.36
C ARG A 132 2.57 -15.88 11.25
N ILE A 133 1.93 -16.40 10.21
CA ILE A 133 1.46 -15.61 9.07
C ILE A 133 -0.04 -15.85 8.92
N ILE A 134 -0.81 -14.80 9.12
CA ILE A 134 -2.25 -14.76 8.82
C ILE A 134 -2.45 -13.97 7.55
N TYR A 135 -3.17 -14.53 6.60
CA TYR A 135 -3.41 -13.91 5.32
C TYR A 135 -4.89 -13.88 4.95
N SER A 136 -5.39 -12.71 4.60
CA SER A 136 -6.74 -12.54 4.08
C SER A 136 -6.71 -12.00 2.66
N ASP A 137 -7.41 -12.66 1.76
CA ASP A 137 -7.53 -12.26 0.36
C ASP A 137 -8.84 -12.80 -0.24
N ALA A 138 -9.38 -12.09 -1.21
CA ALA A 138 -10.50 -12.55 -2.02
C ALA A 138 -10.07 -13.58 -3.09
N TYR A 139 -8.78 -13.70 -3.33
CA TYR A 139 -8.19 -14.57 -4.34
C TYR A 139 -7.13 -15.50 -3.73
N SER A 140 -7.02 -16.71 -4.26
CA SER A 140 -5.92 -17.61 -3.92
C SER A 140 -4.64 -17.15 -4.63
N SER A 141 -3.93 -16.20 -4.02
CA SER A 141 -2.66 -15.68 -4.52
C SER A 141 -1.47 -16.52 -4.06
N GLU A 142 -0.28 -16.21 -4.55
CA GLU A 142 0.96 -16.92 -4.18
C GLU A 142 1.23 -16.87 -2.67
N MET A 143 0.75 -15.82 -1.99
CA MET A 143 0.93 -15.67 -0.55
C MET A 143 0.19 -16.72 0.28
N VAL A 144 -0.86 -17.30 -0.25
CA VAL A 144 -1.63 -18.39 0.40
C VAL A 144 -0.74 -19.57 0.78
N ALA A 145 0.29 -19.87 -0.02
CA ALA A 145 1.21 -20.97 0.25
C ALA A 145 2.13 -20.76 1.47
N TYR A 146 2.21 -19.55 1.97
CA TYR A 146 3.07 -19.15 3.10
C TYR A 146 2.30 -18.88 4.38
N ALA A 147 0.96 -18.90 4.32
CA ALA A 147 0.12 -18.56 5.46
C ALA A 147 -0.15 -19.80 6.35
N ASP A 148 -0.06 -19.60 7.66
CA ASP A 148 -0.49 -20.58 8.66
C ASP A 148 -2.01 -20.58 8.83
N LEU A 149 -2.64 -19.41 8.67
CA LEU A 149 -4.08 -19.24 8.70
C LEU A 149 -4.53 -18.36 7.52
N ILE A 150 -5.50 -18.87 6.78
CA ILE A 150 -6.13 -18.15 5.68
C ILE A 150 -7.53 -17.74 6.11
N LEU A 151 -7.83 -16.45 5.96
CA LEU A 151 -9.16 -15.87 6.16
C LEU A 151 -9.72 -15.47 4.79
N PRO A 152 -10.53 -16.33 4.14
CA PRO A 152 -11.08 -16.02 2.84
C PRO A 152 -11.98 -14.77 2.88
N ASP A 153 -11.64 -13.78 2.08
CA ASP A 153 -12.39 -12.52 1.97
C ASP A 153 -13.49 -12.63 0.90
N THR A 154 -14.44 -11.75 0.98
CA THR A 154 -15.44 -11.51 -0.05
C THR A 154 -14.83 -10.75 -1.23
N THR A 155 -15.38 -10.96 -2.41
CA THR A 155 -15.08 -10.11 -3.57
C THR A 155 -15.78 -8.75 -3.44
N TYR A 156 -15.40 -7.80 -4.29
CA TYR A 156 -16.04 -6.48 -4.32
C TYR A 156 -17.53 -6.50 -4.63
N LEU A 157 -18.03 -7.56 -5.24
CA LEU A 157 -19.45 -7.72 -5.58
C LEU A 157 -20.28 -8.31 -4.43
N GLU A 158 -19.64 -8.77 -3.38
CA GLU A 158 -20.24 -9.54 -2.30
C GLU A 158 -20.28 -8.79 -0.96
N ARG A 159 -19.80 -7.54 -0.90
CA ARG A 159 -19.72 -6.78 0.36
C ARG A 159 -20.06 -5.31 0.21
N HIS A 160 -20.38 -4.69 1.33
CA HIS A 160 -20.43 -3.25 1.44
C HIS A 160 -19.02 -2.66 1.49
N ASP A 161 -18.85 -1.52 0.83
CA ASP A 161 -17.69 -0.65 0.95
C ASP A 161 -18.15 0.80 0.88
N CYS A 162 -17.39 1.72 1.44
CA CYS A 162 -17.68 3.13 1.33
C CYS A 162 -16.42 3.98 1.12
N ILE A 163 -16.61 5.11 0.46
CA ILE A 163 -15.63 6.19 0.39
C ILE A 163 -16.32 7.44 0.90
N SER A 164 -15.72 8.05 1.91
CA SER A 164 -16.31 9.20 2.61
C SER A 164 -15.55 10.48 2.29
N LEU A 165 -16.28 11.55 2.09
CA LEU A 165 -15.69 12.88 1.98
C LEU A 165 -15.02 13.34 3.29
N LEU A 166 -15.30 12.70 4.41
CA LEU A 166 -14.62 12.94 5.68
C LEU A 166 -13.26 12.24 5.76
N ASP A 167 -13.09 11.12 5.08
CA ASP A 167 -11.84 10.35 5.09
C ASP A 167 -10.99 10.57 3.85
N ARG A 168 -11.59 10.34 2.71
CA ARG A 168 -11.01 10.53 1.38
C ARG A 168 -12.10 11.01 0.46
N PRO A 169 -12.42 12.27 0.53
CA PRO A 169 -13.48 12.82 -0.28
C PRO A 169 -13.17 12.61 -1.75
N ILE A 170 -14.14 12.06 -2.46
CA ILE A 170 -14.16 12.07 -3.92
C ILE A 170 -14.65 13.46 -4.29
N SER A 171 -13.83 14.23 -4.97
CA SER A 171 -14.23 15.55 -5.43
C SER A 171 -14.71 15.47 -6.87
N GLU A 172 -15.92 15.91 -7.06
CA GLU A 172 -16.41 16.41 -8.34
C GLU A 172 -16.06 17.89 -8.47
N ALA A 173 -16.09 18.39 -9.70
CA ALA A 173 -15.79 19.81 -9.95
C ALA A 173 -16.74 20.76 -9.17
N ASP A 174 -17.95 20.32 -8.93
CA ASP A 174 -19.02 21.10 -8.32
C ASP A 174 -19.36 20.71 -6.87
N GLY A 175 -18.76 19.68 -6.34
CA GLY A 175 -19.01 19.25 -4.98
C GLY A 175 -18.15 18.09 -4.52
N ALA A 176 -18.07 17.94 -3.20
CA ALA A 176 -17.49 16.78 -2.56
C ALA A 176 -18.56 15.69 -2.42
N ALA A 177 -18.17 14.45 -2.67
CA ALA A 177 -19.11 13.33 -2.60
C ALA A 177 -18.59 12.22 -1.70
N ASP A 178 -19.50 11.51 -1.09
CA ASP A 178 -19.25 10.17 -0.58
C ASP A 178 -20.12 9.15 -1.31
N ALA A 179 -19.67 7.92 -1.29
CA ALA A 179 -20.29 6.85 -2.03
C ALA A 179 -20.28 5.56 -1.23
N ILE A 180 -21.29 4.75 -1.46
CA ILE A 180 -21.37 3.38 -0.98
C ILE A 180 -21.45 2.42 -2.16
N ARG A 181 -20.79 1.29 -2.02
CA ARG A 181 -21.00 0.11 -2.84
C ARG A 181 -21.65 -0.95 -1.97
N TRP A 182 -22.69 -1.57 -2.46
CA TRP A 182 -23.37 -2.66 -1.77
C TRP A 182 -23.23 -3.98 -2.51
N PRO A 183 -23.41 -5.11 -1.82
CA PRO A 183 -23.33 -6.41 -2.48
C PRO A 183 -24.46 -6.58 -3.49
N VAL A 184 -24.10 -7.03 -4.69
CA VAL A 184 -25.02 -7.40 -5.75
C VAL A 184 -25.22 -8.92 -5.84
N ILE A 185 -24.38 -9.67 -5.14
CA ILE A 185 -24.34 -11.13 -5.12
C ILE A 185 -24.11 -11.57 -3.68
N GLU A 186 -24.86 -12.58 -3.23
CA GLU A 186 -24.56 -13.24 -1.97
C GLU A 186 -23.42 -14.24 -2.16
N PRO A 187 -22.44 -14.28 -1.26
CA PRO A 187 -21.41 -15.32 -1.31
C PRO A 187 -22.03 -16.71 -1.14
N ASP A 188 -21.62 -17.64 -1.98
CA ASP A 188 -22.07 -19.03 -1.98
C ASP A 188 -21.09 -19.99 -1.26
N ARG A 189 -20.11 -19.43 -0.57
CA ARG A 189 -19.01 -20.13 0.09
C ARG A 189 -18.70 -19.52 1.45
N ASP A 190 -17.88 -20.21 2.24
CA ASP A 190 -17.46 -19.75 3.57
C ASP A 190 -16.41 -18.63 3.44
N VAL A 191 -16.90 -17.41 3.28
CA VAL A 191 -16.09 -16.19 3.21
C VAL A 191 -16.71 -15.10 4.08
N ARG A 192 -15.88 -14.17 4.53
CA ARG A 192 -16.32 -13.04 5.35
C ARG A 192 -15.55 -11.79 4.97
N GLY A 193 -16.25 -10.68 4.80
CA GLY A 193 -15.62 -9.40 4.50
C GLY A 193 -14.56 -9.03 5.54
N PHE A 194 -13.37 -8.69 5.07
CA PHE A 194 -12.21 -8.42 5.94
C PHE A 194 -12.49 -7.33 6.97
N GLN A 195 -13.25 -6.29 6.61
CA GLN A 195 -13.64 -5.23 7.53
C GLN A 195 -14.48 -5.79 8.69
N SER A 196 -15.40 -6.70 8.41
CA SER A 196 -16.22 -7.37 9.44
C SER A 196 -15.37 -8.30 10.31
N VAL A 197 -14.33 -8.92 9.75
CA VAL A 197 -13.35 -9.69 10.53
C VAL A 197 -12.60 -8.79 11.50
N LEU A 198 -12.18 -7.59 11.06
CA LEU A 198 -11.50 -6.64 11.93
C LEU A 198 -12.40 -6.10 13.06
N VAL A 199 -13.67 -5.85 12.77
CA VAL A 199 -14.67 -5.44 13.79
C VAL A 199 -14.81 -6.52 14.86
N ASP A 200 -14.99 -7.78 14.45
CA ASP A 200 -15.11 -8.92 15.38
C ASP A 200 -13.81 -9.16 16.17
N LEU A 201 -12.66 -9.08 15.50
CA LEU A 201 -11.36 -9.22 16.15
C LEU A 201 -11.13 -8.10 17.17
N GLY A 202 -11.50 -6.87 16.83
CA GLY A 202 -11.42 -5.74 17.75
C GLY A 202 -12.23 -5.97 19.02
N ALA A 203 -13.45 -6.50 18.89
CA ALA A 203 -14.28 -6.84 20.03
C ALA A 203 -13.72 -8.01 20.86
N ARG A 204 -13.21 -9.07 20.21
CA ARG A 204 -12.62 -10.23 20.90
C ARG A 204 -11.32 -9.93 21.63
N LEU A 205 -10.60 -8.91 21.20
CA LEU A 205 -9.37 -8.43 21.84
C LEU A 205 -9.61 -7.29 22.82
N ASP A 206 -10.86 -6.99 23.14
CA ASP A 206 -11.26 -5.90 24.01
C ASP A 206 -10.63 -4.56 23.62
N LEU A 207 -10.48 -4.30 22.32
CA LEU A 207 -9.87 -3.07 21.86
C LEU A 207 -10.81 -1.88 22.11
N PRO A 208 -10.27 -0.74 22.55
CA PRO A 208 -11.04 0.47 22.79
C PRO A 208 -11.87 0.87 21.57
N GLY A 209 -13.16 1.17 21.78
CA GLY A 209 -14.08 1.58 20.72
C GLY A 209 -14.77 0.44 19.98
N PHE A 210 -14.40 -0.84 20.21
CA PHE A 210 -15.08 -2.02 19.66
C PHE A 210 -15.95 -2.76 20.68
N ILE A 211 -15.85 -2.39 21.95
CA ILE A 211 -16.67 -2.91 23.05
C ILE A 211 -17.46 -1.81 23.72
N ASN A 212 -18.60 -2.15 24.24
CA ASN A 212 -19.41 -1.32 25.13
C ASN A 212 -18.87 -1.39 26.56
N GLU A 213 -19.41 -0.53 27.45
CA GLU A 213 -19.02 -0.50 28.87
C GLU A 213 -19.33 -1.84 29.60
N ASP A 214 -20.31 -2.60 29.13
CA ASP A 214 -20.67 -3.91 29.65
C ASP A 214 -19.84 -5.07 29.09
N GLY A 215 -18.86 -4.76 28.23
CA GLY A 215 -18.01 -5.74 27.57
C GLY A 215 -18.62 -6.41 26.34
N SER A 216 -19.83 -6.04 25.95
CA SER A 216 -20.46 -6.57 24.73
C SER A 216 -19.85 -5.93 23.47
N PRO A 217 -19.83 -6.63 22.31
CA PRO A 217 -19.41 -6.04 21.04
C PRO A 217 -20.21 -4.79 20.69
N LYS A 218 -19.53 -3.72 20.32
CA LYS A 218 -20.16 -2.46 19.96
C LYS A 218 -20.77 -2.48 18.57
N TYR A 219 -20.18 -3.22 17.67
CA TYR A 219 -20.65 -3.36 16.29
C TYR A 219 -20.77 -4.83 15.93
N ARG A 220 -21.82 -5.18 15.21
CA ARG A 220 -22.08 -6.53 14.72
C ARG A 220 -21.15 -6.92 13.56
N ASP A 221 -20.97 -6.00 12.62
CA ASP A 221 -20.23 -6.16 11.37
C ASP A 221 -19.86 -4.80 10.78
N TYR A 222 -19.25 -4.78 9.58
CA TYR A 222 -18.85 -3.54 8.94
C TYR A 222 -20.03 -2.67 8.48
N GLU A 223 -21.14 -3.26 8.09
CA GLU A 223 -22.36 -2.57 7.71
C GLU A 223 -22.93 -1.77 8.91
N ASP A 224 -22.99 -2.43 10.05
CA ASP A 224 -23.35 -1.80 11.31
C ASP A 224 -22.35 -0.71 11.72
N TYR A 225 -21.06 -0.95 11.50
CA TYR A 225 -20.02 0.05 11.75
C TYR A 225 -20.20 1.32 10.89
N ILE A 226 -20.50 1.18 9.59
CA ILE A 226 -20.73 2.32 8.70
C ILE A 226 -21.84 3.25 9.26
N VAL A 227 -22.90 2.67 9.80
CA VAL A 227 -24.06 3.41 10.30
C VAL A 227 -23.82 3.97 11.70
N ASN A 228 -23.30 3.14 12.61
CA ASN A 228 -23.31 3.43 14.04
C ASN A 228 -22.01 4.02 14.58
N HIS A 229 -20.90 3.92 13.83
CA HIS A 229 -19.66 4.54 14.27
C HIS A 229 -19.75 6.07 14.24
N LEU A 230 -19.30 6.69 15.32
CA LEU A 230 -19.16 8.15 15.41
C LEU A 230 -17.69 8.50 15.59
N ARG A 231 -17.16 9.30 14.67
CA ARG A 231 -15.80 9.84 14.76
C ARG A 231 -15.73 10.98 15.77
N LYS A 232 -16.81 11.76 15.82
CA LYS A 232 -17.09 12.83 16.77
C LYS A 232 -18.59 12.81 17.06
N PRO A 233 -19.08 13.52 18.10
CA PRO A 233 -20.50 13.66 18.31
C PRO A 233 -21.23 14.09 17.02
N ASP A 234 -22.23 13.34 16.64
CA ASP A 234 -23.06 13.54 15.44
C ASP A 234 -22.34 13.45 14.07
N ILE A 235 -21.08 13.01 14.04
CA ILE A 235 -20.31 12.85 12.80
C ILE A 235 -19.93 11.38 12.63
N GLY A 236 -20.45 10.77 11.57
CA GLY A 236 -20.16 9.37 11.20
C GLY A 236 -19.15 9.23 10.07
N PRO A 237 -18.90 8.00 9.60
CA PRO A 237 -18.05 7.71 8.46
C PRO A 237 -18.55 8.30 7.16
N LEU A 238 -19.87 8.31 6.95
CA LEU A 238 -20.54 8.91 5.80
C LEU A 238 -21.21 10.22 6.19
N ALA A 239 -21.20 11.20 5.29
CA ALA A 239 -21.75 12.53 5.56
C ALA A 239 -23.26 12.61 5.32
N GLY A 240 -23.75 12.06 4.22
CA GLY A 240 -25.14 12.22 3.83
C GLY A 240 -26.12 11.30 4.55
N PHE A 241 -27.41 11.68 4.48
CA PHE A 241 -28.55 10.90 4.94
C PHE A 241 -28.54 10.54 6.43
N ARG A 242 -27.90 11.35 7.27
CA ARG A 242 -27.96 11.20 8.72
C ARG A 242 -29.20 11.89 9.30
N GLY A 243 -29.48 11.69 10.56
CA GLY A 243 -30.58 12.31 11.24
C GLY A 243 -31.95 11.97 10.60
N ASP A 244 -32.58 12.97 10.03
CA ASP A 244 -33.85 12.84 9.30
C ASP A 244 -33.69 12.34 7.85
N GLY A 245 -32.46 11.99 7.45
CA GLY A 245 -32.11 11.55 6.10
C GLY A 245 -31.62 12.66 5.16
N SER A 246 -31.55 13.90 5.63
CA SER A 246 -31.11 15.05 4.84
C SER A 246 -29.83 15.71 5.36
N ALA A 247 -29.42 15.43 6.60
CA ALA A 247 -28.30 16.10 7.24
C ALA A 247 -26.95 15.81 6.56
N GLU A 248 -26.19 16.86 6.31
CA GLU A 248 -24.86 16.81 5.69
C GLU A 248 -23.77 16.63 6.75
N GLY A 249 -23.19 15.44 6.82
CA GLY A 249 -22.05 15.12 7.68
C GLY A 249 -22.32 15.12 9.18
N ARG A 250 -23.40 15.68 9.62
CA ARG A 250 -23.81 15.82 11.03
C ARG A 250 -25.21 15.30 11.28
N GLY A 251 -25.50 15.02 12.54
CA GLY A 251 -26.79 14.56 13.01
C GLY A 251 -26.74 13.18 13.63
N PRO A 252 -27.79 12.80 14.37
CA PRO A 252 -27.85 11.50 15.01
C PRO A 252 -27.77 10.37 14.00
N VAL A 253 -27.45 9.18 14.49
CA VAL A 253 -27.44 7.96 13.69
C VAL A 253 -28.78 7.76 12.98
N ASN A 254 -28.75 7.49 11.70
CA ASN A 254 -29.90 7.08 10.91
C ASN A 254 -29.79 5.60 10.57
N PRO A 255 -30.59 4.71 11.17
CA PRO A 255 -30.55 3.27 10.90
C PRO A 255 -30.81 2.90 9.43
N LYS A 256 -31.44 3.79 8.66
CA LYS A 256 -31.74 3.62 7.23
C LYS A 256 -30.76 4.37 6.33
N GLN A 257 -29.60 4.75 6.85
CA GLN A 257 -28.63 5.53 6.07
C GLN A 257 -28.16 4.78 4.82
N ILE A 258 -27.90 3.49 4.93
CA ILE A 258 -27.44 2.65 3.80
C ILE A 258 -28.51 2.57 2.72
N GLU A 259 -29.77 2.31 3.12
CA GLU A 259 -30.89 2.25 2.19
C GLU A 259 -31.08 3.58 1.46
N ALA A 260 -30.95 4.71 2.17
CA ALA A 260 -31.05 6.02 1.55
C ALA A 260 -29.94 6.27 0.52
N TYR A 261 -28.69 5.79 0.75
CA TYR A 261 -27.65 5.80 -0.27
C TYR A 261 -28.01 4.95 -1.47
N ILE A 262 -28.49 3.74 -1.27
CA ILE A 262 -28.88 2.83 -2.35
C ILE A 262 -29.99 3.44 -3.21
N GLU A 263 -31.02 3.99 -2.58
CA GLU A 263 -32.13 4.65 -3.24
C GLU A 263 -31.67 5.88 -4.05
N ASN A 264 -30.62 6.57 -3.59
CA ASN A 264 -30.00 7.69 -4.29
C ASN A 264 -28.89 7.29 -5.27
N GLY A 265 -28.85 6.05 -5.71
CA GLY A 265 -27.85 5.57 -6.70
C GLY A 265 -26.45 5.35 -6.13
N GLY A 266 -26.30 5.26 -4.81
CA GLY A 266 -25.04 4.98 -4.13
C GLY A 266 -24.21 6.21 -3.77
N PHE A 267 -24.71 7.40 -4.01
CA PHE A 267 -23.96 8.65 -3.80
C PHE A 267 -24.72 9.63 -2.92
N TYR A 268 -23.94 10.46 -2.26
CA TYR A 268 -24.37 11.71 -1.70
C TYR A 268 -23.37 12.80 -2.09
N VAL A 269 -23.86 13.89 -2.65
CA VAL A 269 -23.03 15.03 -3.06
C VAL A 269 -23.34 16.20 -2.12
N SER A 270 -22.31 16.65 -1.39
CA SER A 270 -22.40 17.89 -0.63
C SER A 270 -22.11 19.05 -1.54
N HIS A 271 -23.09 19.95 -1.69
CA HIS A 271 -22.91 21.15 -2.48
C HIS A 271 -21.95 22.10 -1.79
N VAL A 272 -20.83 22.35 -2.44
CA VAL A 272 -19.88 23.38 -1.99
C VAL A 272 -20.43 24.75 -2.41
N PRO A 273 -20.63 25.69 -1.47
CA PRO A 273 -21.01 27.05 -1.82
C PRO A 273 -20.04 27.65 -2.85
N GLU A 274 -20.55 28.47 -3.78
CA GLU A 274 -19.71 29.02 -4.87
C GLU A 274 -18.48 29.75 -4.34
N GLU A 275 -18.64 30.49 -3.26
CA GLU A 275 -17.56 31.20 -2.57
C GLU A 275 -16.54 30.29 -1.92
N ALA A 276 -16.90 29.03 -1.64
CA ALA A 276 -16.01 28.02 -1.05
C ALA A 276 -15.33 27.11 -2.09
N LYS A 277 -15.75 27.13 -3.36
CA LYS A 277 -15.22 26.26 -4.42
C LYS A 277 -13.75 26.49 -4.74
N TYR A 278 -13.31 27.74 -4.63
CA TYR A 278 -11.94 28.12 -4.98
C TYR A 278 -11.11 28.24 -3.72
N PHE A 279 -10.27 27.25 -3.51
CA PHE A 279 -9.38 27.26 -2.37
C PHE A 279 -8.43 28.45 -2.40
N LYS A 280 -8.47 29.22 -1.32
CA LYS A 280 -7.45 30.21 -0.98
C LYS A 280 -7.10 30.04 0.48
N PRO A 281 -5.85 30.30 0.91
CA PRO A 281 -5.42 30.10 2.30
C PRO A 281 -6.29 30.84 3.34
N TRP A 282 -7.00 31.85 2.94
CA TRP A 282 -7.87 32.68 3.78
C TRP A 282 -9.34 32.64 3.31
N ASN A 283 -9.76 31.60 2.60
CA ASN A 283 -11.15 31.46 2.21
C ASN A 283 -12.00 31.05 3.41
N ASN A 284 -12.63 32.03 4.07
CA ASN A 284 -13.44 31.78 5.26
C ASN A 284 -14.66 30.93 4.94
N ALA A 285 -15.32 31.14 3.80
CA ALA A 285 -16.47 30.33 3.41
C ALA A 285 -16.11 28.84 3.27
N TYR A 286 -14.93 28.55 2.73
CA TYR A 286 -14.41 27.20 2.68
C TYR A 286 -14.12 26.63 4.08
N GLN A 287 -13.53 27.42 4.95
CA GLN A 287 -13.23 26.98 6.31
C GLN A 287 -14.49 26.70 7.13
N ASP A 288 -15.50 27.56 7.00
CA ASP A 288 -16.79 27.37 7.64
C ASP A 288 -17.49 26.10 7.13
N TRP A 289 -17.53 25.90 5.83
CA TRP A 289 -18.04 24.68 5.21
C TRP A 289 -17.28 23.41 5.71
N ALA A 290 -15.97 23.47 5.80
CA ALA A 290 -15.15 22.35 6.29
C ALA A 290 -15.42 22.04 7.78
N VAL A 291 -15.73 23.06 8.58
CA VAL A 291 -16.16 22.87 9.98
C VAL A 291 -17.53 22.22 10.05
N GLU A 292 -18.47 22.65 9.22
CA GLU A 292 -19.80 22.05 9.14
C GLU A 292 -19.77 20.57 8.80
N LEU A 293 -18.88 20.18 7.92
CA LEU A 293 -18.66 18.77 7.58
C LEU A 293 -17.82 18.00 8.62
N GLY A 294 -17.32 18.67 9.65
CA GLY A 294 -16.46 18.05 10.64
C GLY A 294 -15.04 17.72 10.16
N LEU A 295 -14.61 18.30 9.04
CA LEU A 295 -13.24 18.21 8.56
C LEU A 295 -12.29 19.02 9.43
N TYR A 296 -12.77 20.16 9.96
CA TYR A 296 -12.04 21.02 10.90
C TYR A 296 -12.78 21.10 12.24
N ASP A 297 -12.04 21.35 13.29
CA ASP A 297 -12.62 21.64 14.61
C ASP A 297 -13.06 23.12 14.73
N ASN A 298 -12.32 24.00 14.07
CA ASN A 298 -12.63 25.43 13.99
C ASN A 298 -12.08 26.04 12.70
N PRO A 299 -12.62 27.18 12.27
CA PRO A 299 -12.04 27.92 11.16
C PRO A 299 -10.60 28.32 11.50
N SER A 300 -9.67 27.91 10.70
CA SER A 300 -8.26 28.25 10.84
C SER A 300 -7.70 28.61 9.50
N PRO A 301 -6.87 29.66 9.39
CA PRO A 301 -6.18 29.95 8.15
C PRO A 301 -5.41 28.72 7.68
N TYR A 302 -5.56 28.38 6.42
CA TYR A 302 -4.80 27.31 5.85
C TYR A 302 -3.36 27.74 5.64
N ILE A 303 -2.46 27.05 6.24
CA ILE A 303 -1.03 27.32 6.11
C ILE A 303 -0.45 26.26 5.19
N PHE A 304 0.09 26.70 4.04
CA PHE A 304 0.90 25.82 3.23
C PHE A 304 2.15 25.45 4.00
N ASN A 305 2.21 24.23 4.44
CA ASN A 305 3.39 23.69 5.05
C ASN A 305 4.34 23.22 3.95
N LEU A 306 5.30 24.03 3.60
CA LEU A 306 6.38 23.61 2.74
C LEU A 306 7.24 22.63 3.52
N TYR A 307 7.55 21.50 2.93
CA TYR A 307 8.43 20.49 3.54
C TYR A 307 9.81 21.05 3.92
N SER A 308 10.20 22.18 3.37
CA SER A 308 11.46 22.86 3.67
C SER A 308 11.67 23.17 5.16
N GLU A 309 10.63 23.58 5.88
CA GLU A 309 10.76 23.90 7.30
C GLU A 309 10.98 22.67 8.18
N PRO A 310 10.17 21.61 8.10
CA PRO A 310 10.44 20.37 8.80
C PRO A 310 11.81 19.77 8.45
N MET A 311 12.17 19.75 7.18
CA MET A 311 13.48 19.24 6.76
C MET A 311 14.62 20.04 7.39
N ARG A 312 14.52 21.37 7.44
CA ARG A 312 15.52 22.20 8.12
C ARG A 312 15.61 21.91 9.63
N LYS A 313 14.48 21.65 10.29
CA LYS A 313 14.49 21.25 11.71
C LYS A 313 15.25 19.94 11.94
N PHE A 314 15.04 18.94 11.09
CA PHE A 314 15.80 17.69 11.16
C PHE A 314 17.29 17.89 10.87
N GLN A 315 17.63 18.76 9.93
CA GLN A 315 19.00 19.11 9.62
C GLN A 315 19.67 19.82 10.82
N LEU A 316 18.98 20.78 11.44
CA LEU A 316 19.47 21.47 12.66
C LEU A 316 19.66 20.50 13.84
N ALA A 317 18.73 19.56 14.02
CA ALA A 317 18.89 18.52 15.03
C ALA A 317 20.15 17.67 14.79
N ALA A 318 20.45 17.34 13.54
CA ALA A 318 21.69 16.66 13.18
C ALA A 318 22.95 17.51 13.36
N GLU A 319 22.80 18.84 13.34
CA GLU A 319 23.85 19.81 13.69
C GLU A 319 24.01 20.00 15.22
N GLY A 320 23.15 19.37 16.01
CA GLY A 320 23.17 19.44 17.48
C GLY A 320 22.29 20.53 18.09
N VAL A 321 21.35 21.06 17.32
CA VAL A 321 20.42 22.12 17.76
C VAL A 321 19.06 21.48 18.14
N GLY A 322 18.56 21.81 19.32
CA GLY A 322 17.29 21.37 19.87
C GLY A 322 17.44 20.34 20.98
N GLU A 323 16.31 19.93 21.57
CA GLU A 323 16.29 19.02 22.72
C GLU A 323 16.35 17.55 22.29
N ARG A 324 15.80 17.23 21.11
CA ARG A 324 15.71 15.87 20.58
C ARG A 324 16.68 15.70 19.42
N LEU A 325 17.75 14.97 19.66
CA LEU A 325 18.87 14.82 18.73
C LEU A 325 18.89 13.40 18.15
N PRO A 326 19.31 13.23 16.89
CA PRO A 326 19.45 11.92 16.27
C PRO A 326 20.64 11.14 16.84
N PRO A 327 20.62 9.81 16.74
CA PRO A 327 21.79 8.97 16.97
C PRO A 327 22.98 9.42 16.11
N GLU A 328 24.19 9.27 16.65
CA GLU A 328 25.43 9.78 16.02
C GLU A 328 25.61 9.28 14.57
N HIS A 329 25.37 7.99 14.34
CA HIS A 329 25.53 7.37 13.03
C HIS A 329 24.53 7.87 11.96
N LEU A 330 23.45 8.56 12.35
CA LEU A 330 22.46 9.13 11.43
C LEU A 330 22.71 10.60 11.08
N LYS A 331 23.56 11.30 11.84
CA LYS A 331 23.73 12.75 11.70
C LYS A 331 24.17 13.17 10.30
N ASP A 332 25.19 12.53 9.76
CA ASP A 332 25.71 12.90 8.42
C ASP A 332 24.69 12.62 7.31
N ARG A 333 23.94 11.52 7.43
CA ARG A 333 22.85 11.24 6.48
C ARG A 333 21.78 12.34 6.57
N LEU A 334 21.30 12.66 7.76
CA LEU A 334 20.25 13.67 7.95
C LEU A 334 20.69 15.05 7.48
N LYS A 335 21.95 15.46 7.74
CA LYS A 335 22.50 16.71 7.20
C LYS A 335 22.46 16.75 5.67
N LYS A 336 22.75 15.62 5.01
CA LYS A 336 22.76 15.51 3.56
C LYS A 336 21.37 15.49 2.96
N VAL A 337 20.49 14.60 3.46
CA VAL A 337 19.20 14.32 2.81
C VAL A 337 18.08 15.26 3.22
N MET A 338 18.14 15.85 4.44
CA MET A 338 17.13 16.77 4.94
C MET A 338 17.43 18.23 4.53
N SER A 339 17.87 18.42 3.29
CA SER A 339 18.07 19.77 2.75
C SER A 339 16.71 20.47 2.56
N PRO A 340 16.55 21.72 3.02
CA PRO A 340 15.34 22.50 2.78
C PRO A 340 15.18 22.95 1.32
N LEU A 341 16.22 22.82 0.53
CA LEU A 341 16.24 23.14 -0.90
C LEU A 341 16.15 21.85 -1.73
N PRO A 342 15.50 21.89 -2.89
CA PRO A 342 15.55 20.79 -3.83
C PRO A 342 17.00 20.46 -4.20
N ILE A 343 17.37 19.21 -4.03
CA ILE A 343 18.69 18.71 -4.42
C ILE A 343 18.52 17.49 -5.32
N TRP A 344 19.50 17.25 -6.15
CA TRP A 344 19.64 16.00 -6.88
C TRP A 344 20.89 15.26 -6.35
N TYR A 345 20.75 13.97 -6.20
CA TYR A 345 21.89 13.07 -5.95
C TYR A 345 21.71 11.79 -6.77
N SER A 346 22.82 11.26 -7.24
CA SER A 346 22.81 10.02 -8.01
C SER A 346 22.30 8.86 -7.16
N THR A 347 21.59 7.96 -7.79
CA THR A 347 21.16 6.71 -7.16
C THR A 347 22.36 5.82 -6.86
N GLU A 348 22.22 4.93 -5.89
CA GLU A 348 23.31 3.98 -5.57
C GLU A 348 23.68 3.12 -6.78
N ILE A 349 22.69 2.75 -7.57
CA ILE A 349 22.87 1.94 -8.75
C ILE A 349 23.69 2.65 -9.86
N ASP A 350 23.62 3.97 -9.95
CA ASP A 350 24.45 4.75 -10.86
C ASP A 350 25.90 4.83 -10.40
N ASN A 351 26.14 4.72 -9.11
CA ASN A 351 27.48 4.80 -8.53
C ASN A 351 28.24 3.46 -8.57
N GLU A 352 27.52 2.34 -8.59
CA GLU A 352 28.13 1.01 -8.45
C GLU A 352 28.46 0.34 -9.77
N GLU A 353 27.81 0.73 -10.83
CA GLU A 353 27.76 -0.11 -12.02
C GLU A 353 28.76 0.23 -13.12
N LYS A 354 29.78 0.84 -12.88
CA LYS A 354 30.95 1.06 -13.79
C LYS A 354 30.88 0.41 -15.19
N GLY A 355 29.67 0.38 -15.79
CA GLY A 355 29.39 -0.12 -17.11
C GLY A 355 29.01 -1.61 -17.22
N GLU A 356 28.96 -2.37 -16.15
CA GLU A 356 28.61 -3.79 -16.22
C GLU A 356 27.11 -4.02 -16.51
N TYR A 357 26.23 -3.15 -16.01
CA TYR A 357 24.78 -3.21 -16.21
C TYR A 357 24.28 -1.94 -16.92
N PRO A 358 24.43 -1.85 -18.25
CA PRO A 358 24.26 -0.58 -18.97
C PRO A 358 22.81 -0.23 -19.32
N ILE A 359 21.86 -1.14 -19.08
CA ILE A 359 20.50 -1.04 -19.59
C ILE A 359 19.53 -0.78 -18.43
N HIS A 360 18.74 0.27 -18.51
CA HIS A 360 17.66 0.54 -17.56
C HIS A 360 16.51 -0.44 -17.76
N ALA A 361 15.91 -0.92 -16.66
CA ALA A 361 14.78 -1.81 -16.72
C ALA A 361 13.58 -1.24 -15.95
N LEU A 362 12.43 -1.15 -16.61
CA LEU A 362 11.22 -0.52 -16.08
C LEU A 362 10.05 -1.50 -16.11
N THR A 363 9.08 -1.28 -15.24
CA THR A 363 7.79 -1.97 -15.26
C THR A 363 6.64 -0.99 -15.41
N GLN A 364 5.56 -1.46 -16.02
CA GLN A 364 4.31 -0.72 -16.14
C GLN A 364 3.13 -1.64 -15.82
N ARG A 365 2.09 -1.07 -15.23
CA ARG A 365 0.84 -1.80 -14.98
C ARG A 365 0.09 -2.04 -16.28
N PRO A 366 -0.31 -3.29 -16.59
CA PRO A 366 -1.16 -3.56 -17.74
C PRO A 366 -2.58 -3.04 -17.47
N MET A 367 -3.17 -2.37 -18.45
CA MET A 367 -4.51 -1.79 -18.32
C MET A 367 -5.57 -2.86 -18.08
N ALA A 368 -5.45 -4.01 -18.72
CA ALA A 368 -6.42 -5.09 -18.67
C ALA A 368 -6.21 -6.07 -17.50
N MET A 369 -5.24 -5.82 -16.62
CA MET A 369 -4.96 -6.70 -15.47
C MET A 369 -5.08 -5.93 -14.16
N TYR A 370 -5.82 -6.51 -13.22
CA TYR A 370 -5.89 -6.01 -11.86
C TYR A 370 -4.76 -6.63 -11.02
N HIS A 371 -3.60 -5.99 -11.00
CA HIS A 371 -2.40 -6.49 -10.31
C HIS A 371 -2.14 -7.99 -10.58
N SER A 372 -1.59 -8.72 -9.63
CA SER A 372 -1.36 -10.16 -9.75
C SER A 372 -2.65 -10.99 -9.77
N TRP A 373 -3.74 -10.47 -9.24
CA TRP A 373 -5.04 -11.17 -9.24
C TRP A 373 -5.66 -11.28 -10.62
N GLY A 374 -5.45 -10.29 -11.50
CA GLY A 374 -5.95 -10.31 -12.86
C GLY A 374 -5.45 -11.52 -13.66
N SER A 375 -4.25 -12.00 -13.36
CA SER A 375 -3.68 -13.19 -14.01
C SER A 375 -4.42 -14.49 -13.68
N GLN A 376 -5.28 -14.51 -12.68
CA GLN A 376 -6.15 -15.65 -12.37
C GLN A 376 -7.40 -15.68 -13.24
N ASN A 377 -7.79 -14.56 -13.82
CA ASN A 377 -8.97 -14.45 -14.65
C ASN A 377 -8.68 -14.93 -16.08
N ALA A 378 -9.36 -16.01 -16.49
CA ALA A 378 -9.18 -16.61 -17.81
C ALA A 378 -9.51 -15.65 -18.97
N TRP A 379 -10.47 -14.76 -18.82
CA TRP A 379 -10.81 -13.75 -19.83
C TRP A 379 -9.67 -12.74 -20.00
N LEU A 380 -9.09 -12.26 -18.90
CA LEU A 380 -7.99 -11.30 -18.95
C LEU A 380 -6.71 -11.94 -19.51
N ARG A 381 -6.47 -13.23 -19.24
CA ARG A 381 -5.34 -13.96 -19.82
C ARG A 381 -5.42 -14.08 -21.34
N GLN A 382 -6.60 -13.99 -21.94
CA GLN A 382 -6.72 -13.95 -23.40
C GLN A 382 -6.15 -12.66 -24.00
N ILE A 383 -6.15 -11.56 -23.22
CA ILE A 383 -5.56 -10.29 -23.63
C ILE A 383 -4.05 -10.29 -23.39
N HIS A 384 -3.63 -10.76 -22.23
CA HIS A 384 -2.23 -10.80 -21.79
C HIS A 384 -1.83 -12.22 -21.38
N GLY A 385 -1.75 -13.11 -22.37
CA GLY A 385 -1.39 -14.52 -22.12
C GLY A 385 0.10 -14.76 -21.90
N LEU A 386 0.95 -13.85 -22.37
CA LEU A 386 2.41 -13.92 -22.26
C LEU A 386 2.95 -12.56 -21.87
N ASN A 387 3.98 -12.54 -21.04
CA ASN A 387 4.70 -11.34 -20.68
C ASN A 387 6.12 -11.36 -21.29
N PRO A 388 6.39 -10.65 -22.39
CA PRO A 388 7.73 -10.51 -22.92
C PRO A 388 8.46 -9.34 -22.27
N LEU A 389 9.79 -9.39 -22.31
CA LEU A 389 10.62 -8.21 -22.14
C LEU A 389 10.63 -7.43 -23.45
N TYR A 390 10.14 -6.22 -23.43
CA TYR A 390 10.17 -5.33 -24.58
C TYR A 390 11.54 -4.66 -24.70
N VAL A 391 12.14 -4.78 -25.86
CA VAL A 391 13.54 -4.41 -26.12
C VAL A 391 13.58 -3.46 -27.32
N PRO A 392 14.31 -2.33 -27.25
CA PRO A 392 14.42 -1.39 -28.36
C PRO A 392 15.21 -1.99 -29.53
N THR A 393 14.92 -1.55 -30.75
CA THR A 393 15.55 -2.00 -31.99
C THR A 393 17.09 -1.98 -31.92
N LYS A 394 17.66 -0.97 -31.26
CA LYS A 394 19.12 -0.87 -31.10
C LYS A 394 19.67 -2.06 -30.31
N ILE A 395 19.12 -2.35 -29.16
CA ILE A 395 19.56 -3.49 -28.32
C ILE A 395 19.32 -4.81 -29.04
N MET A 396 18.16 -4.98 -29.72
CA MET A 396 17.87 -6.18 -30.51
C MET A 396 18.98 -6.45 -31.54
N ARG A 397 19.41 -5.40 -32.24
CA ARG A 397 20.49 -5.50 -33.22
C ARG A 397 21.86 -5.77 -32.57
N ASP A 398 22.20 -4.98 -31.52
CA ASP A 398 23.52 -5.03 -30.90
C ASP A 398 23.79 -6.39 -30.22
N TYR A 399 22.73 -7.06 -29.75
CA TYR A 399 22.79 -8.38 -29.12
C TYR A 399 22.34 -9.53 -30.06
N ASN A 400 22.13 -9.25 -31.35
CA ASN A 400 21.67 -10.22 -32.35
C ASN A 400 20.43 -11.01 -31.91
N LEU A 401 19.39 -10.29 -31.42
CA LEU A 401 18.15 -10.82 -30.94
C LEU A 401 17.03 -10.68 -31.97
N LYS A 402 16.04 -11.56 -31.88
CA LYS A 402 14.77 -11.51 -32.62
C LYS A 402 13.62 -11.67 -31.64
N THR A 403 12.45 -11.13 -31.96
CA THR A 403 11.23 -11.38 -31.19
C THR A 403 10.99 -12.90 -31.06
N GLY A 404 10.79 -13.35 -29.83
CA GLY A 404 10.67 -14.76 -29.47
C GLY A 404 11.96 -15.42 -28.99
N ASP A 405 13.12 -14.77 -29.14
CA ASP A 405 14.36 -15.24 -28.51
C ASP A 405 14.26 -15.13 -26.98
N TRP A 406 15.09 -15.90 -26.29
CA TRP A 406 15.20 -15.85 -24.84
C TRP A 406 16.51 -15.25 -24.41
N VAL A 407 16.47 -14.49 -23.34
CA VAL A 407 17.65 -13.88 -22.72
C VAL A 407 17.70 -14.18 -21.24
N LYS A 408 18.91 -14.34 -20.72
CA LYS A 408 19.21 -14.22 -19.32
C LYS A 408 19.33 -12.73 -19.02
N LEU A 409 18.46 -12.21 -18.18
CA LEU A 409 18.43 -10.84 -17.71
C LEU A 409 18.99 -10.82 -16.29
N SER A 410 20.07 -10.10 -16.06
CA SER A 410 20.77 -10.07 -14.78
C SER A 410 20.93 -8.65 -14.25
N SER A 411 20.77 -8.48 -12.96
CA SER A 411 21.18 -7.30 -12.20
C SER A 411 22.33 -7.66 -11.25
N ILE A 412 22.78 -6.69 -10.46
CA ILE A 412 23.77 -6.94 -9.40
C ILE A 412 23.27 -7.94 -8.33
N HIS A 413 21.97 -8.15 -8.24
CA HIS A 413 21.35 -8.96 -7.18
C HIS A 413 21.00 -10.36 -7.63
N ASN A 414 20.45 -10.51 -8.84
CA ASN A 414 19.92 -11.80 -9.28
C ASN A 414 19.79 -11.87 -10.81
N SER A 415 19.34 -13.00 -11.33
CA SER A 415 19.06 -13.20 -12.75
C SER A 415 17.78 -13.98 -12.98
N ILE A 416 17.11 -13.67 -14.10
CA ILE A 416 15.91 -14.38 -14.59
C ILE A 416 16.08 -14.66 -16.08
N THR A 417 15.33 -15.65 -16.59
CA THR A 417 15.32 -15.98 -18.03
C THR A 417 13.95 -15.61 -18.60
N VAL A 418 13.95 -14.78 -19.65
CA VAL A 418 12.73 -14.16 -20.16
C VAL A 418 12.71 -14.13 -21.70
N PRO A 419 11.52 -14.23 -22.33
CA PRO A 419 11.40 -14.03 -23.77
C PRO A 419 11.42 -12.54 -24.11
N VAL A 420 11.94 -12.20 -25.29
CA VAL A 420 12.00 -10.81 -25.75
C VAL A 420 11.02 -10.53 -26.89
N ALA A 421 10.55 -9.29 -26.95
CA ALA A 421 9.81 -8.74 -28.08
C ALA A 421 10.39 -7.38 -28.47
N GLU A 422 10.52 -7.12 -29.75
CA GLU A 422 11.01 -5.83 -30.24
C GLU A 422 9.96 -4.73 -30.02
N MET A 423 10.40 -3.57 -29.57
CA MET A 423 9.59 -2.36 -29.45
C MET A 423 10.40 -1.12 -29.86
N SER A 424 10.18 -0.64 -31.08
CA SER A 424 10.95 0.45 -31.68
C SER A 424 10.73 1.82 -31.05
N SER A 425 9.66 2.00 -30.26
CA SER A 425 9.34 3.27 -29.60
C SER A 425 10.01 3.47 -28.25
N LEU A 426 10.83 2.51 -27.79
CA LEU A 426 11.56 2.62 -26.53
C LEU A 426 12.82 3.47 -26.67
N ASN A 427 13.22 4.07 -25.56
CA ASN A 427 14.54 4.66 -25.43
C ASN A 427 15.63 3.60 -25.70
N GLU A 428 16.69 3.99 -26.39
CA GLU A 428 17.72 3.07 -26.89
C GLU A 428 18.48 2.28 -25.82
N ASN A 429 18.47 2.74 -24.56
CA ASN A 429 19.15 2.08 -23.43
C ASN A 429 18.18 1.55 -22.37
N THR A 430 16.91 1.37 -22.71
CA THR A 430 15.87 1.00 -21.75
C THR A 430 15.09 -0.22 -22.24
N VAL A 431 14.87 -1.18 -21.37
CA VAL A 431 13.95 -2.29 -21.57
C VAL A 431 12.78 -2.16 -20.58
N TRP A 432 11.62 -2.71 -20.92
CA TRP A 432 10.51 -2.70 -20.01
C TRP A 432 9.62 -3.94 -20.16
N THR A 433 8.76 -4.14 -19.18
CA THR A 433 7.78 -5.23 -19.19
C THR A 433 6.53 -4.84 -18.43
N TRP A 434 5.45 -5.58 -18.65
CA TRP A 434 4.28 -5.47 -17.77
C TRP A 434 4.59 -6.08 -16.41
N ASN A 435 4.15 -5.43 -15.33
CA ASN A 435 4.24 -6.04 -14.02
C ASN A 435 3.08 -7.02 -13.77
N ALA A 436 3.26 -7.92 -12.81
CA ALA A 436 2.22 -8.78 -12.27
C ALA A 436 1.55 -9.75 -13.27
N ILE A 437 2.09 -9.93 -14.47
CA ILE A 437 1.63 -10.96 -15.41
C ILE A 437 2.36 -12.27 -15.13
N GLY A 438 1.60 -13.36 -15.09
CA GLY A 438 2.10 -14.69 -14.76
C GLY A 438 1.68 -15.13 -13.37
N LYS A 439 1.93 -16.39 -13.08
CA LYS A 439 1.60 -17.04 -11.82
C LYS A 439 2.72 -17.92 -11.37
N ARG A 440 2.68 -18.26 -10.10
CA ARG A 440 3.66 -19.08 -9.43
C ARG A 440 2.99 -20.13 -8.56
N LYS A 441 3.76 -21.12 -8.13
CA LYS A 441 3.33 -22.10 -7.15
C LYS A 441 2.65 -21.43 -5.94
N GLY A 442 1.52 -21.97 -5.55
CA GLY A 442 0.69 -21.44 -4.45
C GLY A 442 -0.55 -20.73 -4.95
N ALA A 443 -0.47 -19.96 -6.03
CA ALA A 443 -1.64 -19.37 -6.65
C ALA A 443 -2.53 -20.45 -7.24
N TRP A 444 -3.76 -20.55 -6.78
CA TRP A 444 -4.68 -21.62 -7.16
C TRP A 444 -4.13 -23.03 -6.87
N ALA A 445 -3.24 -23.15 -5.88
CA ALA A 445 -2.50 -24.35 -5.65
C ALA A 445 -1.88 -24.91 -6.94
N LEU A 446 -1.38 -24.06 -7.79
CA LEU A 446 -0.71 -24.44 -9.01
C LEU A 446 0.41 -25.42 -8.69
N ASP A 447 0.41 -26.52 -9.41
CA ASP A 447 1.58 -27.36 -9.50
C ASP A 447 2.79 -26.49 -9.92
N PRO A 448 3.98 -26.72 -9.36
CA PRO A 448 5.19 -26.01 -9.81
C PRO A 448 5.42 -26.07 -11.33
N ASN A 449 4.91 -27.11 -11.95
CA ASN A 449 5.00 -27.36 -13.38
C ASN A 449 3.77 -26.87 -14.17
N ALA A 450 2.80 -26.20 -13.52
CA ALA A 450 1.65 -25.65 -14.21
C ALA A 450 2.09 -24.64 -15.29
N PRO A 451 1.49 -24.65 -16.47
CA PRO A 451 1.88 -23.76 -17.56
C PRO A 451 1.81 -22.28 -17.20
N GLU A 452 0.89 -21.91 -16.34
CA GLU A 452 0.73 -20.55 -15.85
C GLU A 452 1.93 -20.07 -15.05
N ALA A 453 2.63 -20.96 -14.35
CA ALA A 453 3.83 -20.63 -13.60
C ALA A 453 5.01 -20.18 -14.49
N THR A 454 4.95 -20.49 -15.77
CA THR A 454 6.01 -20.19 -16.76
C THR A 454 5.64 -19.08 -17.73
N LYS A 455 4.41 -18.57 -17.68
CA LYS A 455 3.91 -17.57 -18.63
C LYS A 455 4.21 -16.12 -18.29
N GLY A 456 4.92 -15.85 -17.27
CA GLY A 456 5.26 -14.49 -16.90
C GLY A 456 6.46 -14.44 -15.98
N PHE A 457 6.92 -13.24 -15.76
CA PHE A 457 8.05 -12.97 -14.88
C PHE A 457 7.89 -11.60 -14.25
N LEU A 458 8.65 -11.36 -13.20
CA LEU A 458 8.69 -10.07 -12.51
C LEU A 458 10.13 -9.55 -12.43
N LEU A 459 10.33 -8.28 -12.73
CA LEU A 459 11.60 -7.60 -12.45
C LEU A 459 11.87 -7.48 -10.94
N ASN A 460 10.88 -7.70 -10.10
CA ASN A 460 11.01 -7.74 -8.65
C ASN A 460 12.06 -8.76 -8.15
N HIS A 461 12.37 -9.77 -8.94
CA HIS A 461 13.47 -10.70 -8.65
C HIS A 461 14.86 -10.08 -8.84
N LEU A 462 14.96 -8.98 -9.56
CA LEU A 462 16.21 -8.31 -9.93
C LEU A 462 16.50 -7.07 -9.11
N ILE A 463 15.55 -6.58 -8.33
CA ILE A 463 15.68 -5.42 -7.46
C ILE A 463 15.69 -5.86 -6.00
N HIS A 464 16.41 -5.14 -5.16
CA HIS A 464 16.53 -5.44 -3.73
C HIS A 464 15.93 -4.33 -2.89
N GLU A 465 15.30 -4.67 -1.76
CA GLU A 465 14.71 -3.72 -0.82
C GLU A 465 15.76 -2.97 0.01
N LEU A 466 16.95 -3.52 0.10
CA LEU A 466 18.09 -2.90 0.77
C LEU A 466 19.09 -2.35 -0.24
N GLN A 467 19.68 -1.23 0.10
CA GLN A 467 20.85 -0.74 -0.62
C GLN A 467 22.05 -1.67 -0.39
N PRO A 468 22.98 -1.75 -1.31
CA PRO A 468 24.22 -2.51 -1.13
C PRO A 468 24.92 -2.12 0.17
N ASN A 469 25.44 -3.12 0.87
CA ASN A 469 26.16 -2.89 2.12
C ASN A 469 27.47 -2.12 1.86
N LYS A 470 27.57 -0.94 2.46
CA LYS A 470 28.75 -0.09 2.35
C LYS A 470 29.79 -0.31 3.46
N GLY A 471 29.62 -1.34 4.26
CA GLY A 471 30.56 -1.69 5.34
C GLY A 471 30.30 -0.99 6.65
N ASP A 472 29.28 -0.17 6.77
CA ASP A 472 28.85 0.48 8.03
C ASP A 472 27.93 -0.40 8.87
N GLY A 473 27.50 -1.53 8.34
CA GLY A 473 26.60 -2.48 8.97
C GLY A 473 25.13 -2.04 9.01
N HIS A 474 24.80 -0.86 8.48
CA HIS A 474 23.44 -0.35 8.51
C HIS A 474 22.60 -0.86 7.34
N ARG A 475 21.35 -1.18 7.62
CA ARG A 475 20.41 -1.74 6.64
C ARG A 475 19.59 -0.62 5.98
N TRP A 476 20.23 0.16 5.10
CA TRP A 476 19.53 1.23 4.39
C TRP A 476 18.52 0.67 3.40
N SER A 477 17.31 1.22 3.46
CA SER A 477 16.25 0.91 2.52
C SER A 477 16.56 1.46 1.12
N ASN A 478 16.23 0.70 0.09
CA ASN A 478 16.23 1.16 -1.30
C ASN A 478 14.98 2.00 -1.58
N SER A 479 15.02 3.23 -1.11
CA SER A 479 13.90 4.17 -1.13
C SER A 479 14.40 5.62 -1.21
N ASP A 480 13.48 6.51 -1.57
CA ASP A 480 13.73 7.94 -1.38
C ASP A 480 13.99 8.22 0.11
N PRO A 481 15.12 8.84 0.46
CA PRO A 481 15.52 8.99 1.87
C PRO A 481 14.67 9.97 2.67
N VAL A 482 13.85 10.79 2.02
CA VAL A 482 12.95 11.76 2.66
C VAL A 482 11.56 11.18 2.84
N THR A 483 10.97 10.71 1.74
CA THR A 483 9.57 10.26 1.72
C THR A 483 9.38 8.77 2.01
N GLY A 484 10.46 7.98 1.98
CA GLY A 484 10.39 6.52 2.12
C GLY A 484 9.79 5.79 0.91
N GLN A 485 9.56 6.49 -0.20
CA GLN A 485 9.01 5.89 -1.41
C GLN A 485 10.00 4.87 -1.98
N ALA A 486 9.55 3.64 -2.15
CA ALA A 486 10.37 2.55 -2.70
C ALA A 486 10.90 2.85 -4.11
N ALA A 487 12.18 2.61 -4.34
CA ALA A 487 12.88 2.92 -5.58
C ALA A 487 12.73 1.80 -6.61
N TRP A 488 11.50 1.52 -7.04
CA TRP A 488 11.15 0.43 -7.95
C TRP A 488 11.81 0.51 -9.33
N PHE A 489 12.23 1.69 -9.75
CA PHE A 489 12.78 1.94 -11.08
C PHE A 489 14.28 2.17 -11.06
N ASP A 490 14.92 2.11 -9.91
CA ASP A 490 16.37 2.16 -9.78
C ASP A 490 16.96 0.77 -10.06
N LEU A 491 16.78 0.30 -11.30
CA LEU A 491 17.20 -1.02 -11.75
C LEU A 491 17.93 -0.92 -13.07
N LYS A 492 19.15 -1.44 -13.09
CA LYS A 492 19.94 -1.65 -14.30
C LYS A 492 20.26 -3.13 -14.48
N VAL A 493 20.35 -3.53 -15.74
CA VAL A 493 20.47 -4.93 -16.13
C VAL A 493 21.45 -5.11 -17.29
N LYS A 494 21.90 -6.35 -17.47
CA LYS A 494 22.55 -6.83 -18.69
C LYS A 494 21.76 -8.00 -19.27
N LEU A 495 21.89 -8.16 -20.59
CA LEU A 495 21.25 -9.24 -21.33
C LEU A 495 22.29 -10.19 -21.91
N GLU A 496 22.01 -11.47 -21.85
CA GLU A 496 22.80 -12.52 -22.51
C GLU A 496 21.82 -13.45 -23.25
N LYS A 497 22.03 -13.65 -24.55
CA LYS A 497 21.17 -14.57 -25.33
C LYS A 497 21.26 -15.98 -24.76
N THR A 498 20.12 -16.65 -24.57
CA THR A 498 20.05 -18.00 -24.03
C THR A 498 18.94 -18.81 -24.71
N THR A 499 18.70 -20.01 -24.23
CA THR A 499 17.62 -20.87 -24.70
C THR A 499 16.44 -20.83 -23.75
N ALA A 500 15.23 -21.09 -24.25
CA ALA A 500 14.03 -21.21 -23.44
C ALA A 500 14.23 -22.27 -22.35
N PRO A 501 13.77 -22.02 -21.11
CA PRO A 501 13.70 -23.06 -20.09
C PRO A 501 12.86 -24.24 -20.58
N ARG A 502 13.19 -25.46 -20.18
CA ARG A 502 12.44 -26.67 -20.58
C ARG A 502 10.96 -26.62 -20.20
N GLU A 503 10.64 -25.86 -19.16
CA GLU A 503 9.30 -25.73 -18.56
C GLU A 503 8.42 -24.68 -19.25
N SER A 504 8.93 -23.97 -20.26
CA SER A 504 8.23 -22.84 -20.90
C SER A 504 7.26 -23.22 -22.03
N GLN A 505 7.00 -24.50 -22.24
CA GLN A 505 6.03 -24.93 -23.27
C GLN A 505 4.60 -24.79 -22.74
N PRO A 506 3.72 -24.05 -23.42
CA PRO A 506 2.33 -23.93 -23.00
C PRO A 506 1.62 -25.29 -23.13
N SER A 507 1.20 -25.85 -22.02
CA SER A 507 0.19 -26.90 -21.99
C SER A 507 -1.15 -26.30 -21.52
N PHE A 508 -2.25 -26.74 -22.09
CA PHE A 508 -3.59 -26.33 -21.70
C PHE A 508 -4.25 -27.41 -20.83
N GLU A 509 -3.53 -27.95 -19.87
CA GLU A 509 -4.12 -28.89 -18.93
C GLU A 509 -5.06 -28.18 -17.95
N GLU A 510 -6.19 -28.81 -17.68
CA GLU A 510 -7.15 -28.33 -16.71
C GLU A 510 -6.54 -28.33 -15.31
N ILE A 511 -6.46 -27.17 -14.70
CA ILE A 511 -5.92 -27.02 -13.34
C ILE A 511 -6.99 -27.50 -12.36
N LYS A 512 -6.76 -28.64 -11.74
CA LYS A 512 -7.64 -29.16 -10.70
C LYS A 512 -7.27 -28.50 -9.36
N SER A 513 -8.29 -27.99 -8.66
CA SER A 513 -8.11 -27.50 -7.29
C SER A 513 -7.61 -28.63 -6.39
N PRO A 514 -6.54 -28.44 -5.60
CA PRO A 514 -6.01 -29.47 -4.70
C PRO A 514 -6.95 -29.81 -3.54
N VAL A 515 -7.92 -28.94 -3.24
CA VAL A 515 -8.95 -29.21 -2.23
C VAL A 515 -10.14 -29.99 -2.81
N GLY A 516 -10.05 -30.49 -4.02
CA GLY A 516 -11.07 -31.35 -4.63
C GLY A 516 -12.38 -30.64 -4.97
N VAL A 517 -12.42 -29.33 -4.84
CA VAL A 517 -13.58 -28.50 -5.21
C VAL A 517 -13.48 -28.24 -6.70
N GLY A 518 -14.06 -29.11 -7.50
CA GLY A 518 -14.32 -28.81 -8.91
C GLY A 518 -15.23 -27.58 -9.02
N PRO A 519 -15.28 -26.92 -10.20
CA PRO A 519 -16.21 -25.83 -10.42
C PRO A 519 -17.64 -26.36 -10.16
N LYS A 520 -18.19 -25.97 -9.02
CA LYS A 520 -19.62 -26.14 -8.81
C LYS A 520 -20.32 -25.18 -9.76
N SER A 521 -21.41 -25.62 -10.36
CA SER A 521 -22.30 -24.70 -11.08
C SER A 521 -22.75 -23.63 -10.08
N ILE A 522 -22.23 -22.43 -10.26
CA ILE A 522 -22.54 -21.30 -9.39
C ILE A 522 -23.92 -20.81 -9.78
N SER A 523 -24.88 -20.96 -8.89
CA SER A 523 -26.18 -20.31 -9.03
C SER A 523 -26.10 -18.95 -8.36
N TRP A 524 -25.99 -17.91 -9.15
CA TRP A 524 -25.96 -16.55 -8.66
C TRP A 524 -27.35 -16.11 -8.18
N LYS A 525 -27.46 -15.71 -6.92
CA LYS A 525 -28.65 -14.98 -6.46
C LYS A 525 -28.36 -13.49 -6.60
N VAL A 526 -28.89 -12.90 -7.63
CA VAL A 526 -28.83 -11.44 -7.82
C VAL A 526 -29.80 -10.80 -6.84
N ARG A 527 -29.34 -9.91 -5.99
CA ARG A 527 -30.20 -9.00 -5.24
C ARG A 527 -30.73 -7.96 -6.22
N VAL A 528 -32.05 -7.96 -6.48
CA VAL A 528 -32.77 -6.95 -7.26
C VAL A 528 -33.23 -5.85 -6.32
#